data_7a7ff6fc3956d67804ff6ca05de5269f
#
_entry.id   7a7ff6fc3956d67804ff6ca05de5269f
#
_cell.length_a   1.000
_cell.length_b   1.000
_cell.length_c   1.000
_cell.angle_alpha   90.00
_cell.angle_beta   90.00
_cell.angle_gamma   90.00
#
_symmetry.space_group_name_H-M   'P 1'
#
loop_
_entity.id
_entity.type
_entity.pdbx_description
1 polymer ?
#
loop_
_entity_poly.entity_id
_entity_poly.type
_entity_poly.pdbx_seq_one_letter_code
_entity_poly.pdbx_strand_id
1 'polypeptide(L)'
;MSPRQEELYIISCRGFGAGPNGGKNFVAPPQGTYIGDIQLATFQRVKVPDSSTLDEYTKKVLAYTFVEEAISKSDNPMPNFPGEKESPIKHIVYITKENRTYDEIFGQLPGALGDSTLSRFGVGIDVRTRNKGKDSIAVRNANVSPNHHKAAKKYAFSDNFYCDSDASIHGHHWMMGVIPNEWVETNSNTSKTAKYYSSAPGRRFPGS
;
A
#
# COMPACT_ATOMS: atom_id res chain seq x y z
N MET A 1 -10.61 -10.95 -26.25
CA MET A 1 -9.81 -11.49 -27.37
C MET A 1 -10.18 -10.74 -28.64
N SER A 2 -9.28 -10.65 -29.59
CA SER A 2 -9.60 -10.09 -30.92
C SER A 2 -10.57 -10.99 -31.66
N PRO A 3 -11.31 -10.49 -32.67
CA PRO A 3 -12.22 -11.33 -33.48
C PRO A 3 -11.55 -12.55 -34.15
N ARG A 4 -10.24 -12.47 -34.35
CA ARG A 4 -9.43 -13.58 -34.92
C ARG A 4 -8.74 -14.43 -33.87
N GLN A 5 -8.95 -14.15 -32.58
CA GLN A 5 -8.31 -14.83 -31.43
C GLN A 5 -6.76 -14.78 -31.45
N GLU A 6 -6.19 -13.83 -32.16
CA GLU A 6 -4.73 -13.69 -32.29
C GLU A 6 -4.14 -12.75 -31.22
N GLU A 7 -4.98 -11.95 -30.56
CA GLU A 7 -4.57 -10.94 -29.60
C GLU A 7 -5.45 -10.95 -28.35
N LEU A 8 -4.81 -10.68 -27.21
CA LEU A 8 -5.43 -10.42 -25.93
C LEU A 8 -5.44 -8.92 -25.68
N TYR A 9 -6.56 -8.40 -25.25
CA TYR A 9 -6.70 -7.04 -24.77
C TYR A 9 -6.86 -7.09 -23.25
N ILE A 10 -5.92 -6.48 -22.55
CA ILE A 10 -5.85 -6.50 -21.09
C ILE A 10 -6.02 -5.08 -20.58
N ILE A 11 -7.01 -4.87 -19.74
CA ILE A 11 -7.22 -3.60 -19.04
C ILE A 11 -6.92 -3.81 -17.57
N SER A 12 -6.01 -3.00 -17.05
CA SER A 12 -5.73 -2.95 -15.61
C SER A 12 -6.13 -1.58 -15.08
N CYS A 13 -7.18 -1.53 -14.27
CA CYS A 13 -7.74 -0.27 -13.77
C CYS A 13 -6.76 0.52 -12.89
N ARG A 14 -5.78 -0.16 -12.31
CA ARG A 14 -4.76 0.43 -11.42
C ARG A 14 -3.34 0.31 -11.98
N GLY A 15 -3.19 0.15 -13.28
CA GLY A 15 -1.94 -0.26 -13.93
C GLY A 15 -0.68 0.50 -13.53
N PHE A 16 -0.72 1.84 -13.56
CA PHE A 16 0.39 2.68 -13.11
C PHE A 16 0.18 3.24 -11.69
N GLY A 17 -0.92 2.88 -11.03
CA GLY A 17 -1.27 3.46 -9.73
C GLY A 17 -1.53 4.97 -9.81
N ALA A 18 -1.42 5.64 -8.68
CA ALA A 18 -1.65 7.07 -8.55
C ALA A 18 -0.36 7.90 -8.70
N GLY A 19 0.79 7.25 -8.65
CA GLY A 19 2.07 7.92 -8.52
C GLY A 19 2.21 8.67 -7.18
N PRO A 20 3.29 9.42 -7.00
CA PRO A 20 3.51 10.21 -5.79
C PRO A 20 2.49 11.35 -5.71
N ASN A 21 1.76 11.41 -4.60
CA ASN A 21 0.80 12.47 -4.29
C ASN A 21 1.46 13.54 -3.41
N GLY A 22 2.25 14.37 -4.04
CA GLY A 22 3.01 15.44 -3.39
C GLY A 22 4.46 15.48 -3.86
N GLY A 23 5.29 16.25 -3.18
CA GLY A 23 6.68 16.44 -3.53
C GLY A 23 6.92 17.58 -4.52
N LYS A 24 8.20 17.79 -4.86
CA LYS A 24 8.65 18.99 -5.59
C LYS A 24 8.06 19.15 -7.00
N ASN A 25 7.84 18.03 -7.68
CA ASN A 25 7.40 18.02 -9.08
C ASN A 25 5.93 17.61 -9.22
N PHE A 26 5.21 17.49 -8.11
CA PHE A 26 3.82 17.09 -8.16
C PHE A 26 2.92 18.24 -8.64
N VAL A 27 2.16 17.97 -9.68
CA VAL A 27 1.12 18.87 -10.17
C VAL A 27 -0.24 18.25 -9.83
N ALA A 28 -0.97 18.90 -8.95
CA ALA A 28 -2.30 18.42 -8.57
C ALA A 28 -3.26 18.48 -9.77
N PRO A 29 -3.92 17.37 -10.11
CA PRO A 29 -4.89 17.37 -11.18
C PRO A 29 -6.13 18.21 -10.82
N PRO A 30 -6.84 18.77 -11.83
CA PRO A 30 -7.98 19.67 -11.60
C PRO A 30 -9.10 19.06 -10.76
N GLN A 31 -9.31 17.74 -10.85
CA GLN A 31 -10.31 17.00 -10.08
C GLN A 31 -9.95 16.81 -8.61
N GLY A 32 -8.71 17.13 -8.23
CA GLY A 32 -8.20 16.95 -6.89
C GLY A 32 -7.21 15.79 -6.75
N THR A 33 -6.86 15.46 -5.53
CA THR A 33 -5.82 14.47 -5.20
C THR A 33 -6.36 13.26 -4.44
N TYR A 34 -7.67 13.03 -4.52
CA TYR A 34 -8.24 11.81 -3.95
C TYR A 34 -7.72 10.59 -4.72
N ILE A 35 -7.29 9.57 -3.99
CA ILE A 35 -6.57 8.41 -4.56
C ILE A 35 -7.33 7.75 -5.71
N GLY A 36 -8.63 7.64 -5.61
CA GLY A 36 -9.46 7.03 -6.65
C GLY A 36 -9.65 7.89 -7.91
N ASP A 37 -9.41 9.19 -7.83
CA ASP A 37 -9.57 10.12 -8.96
C ASP A 37 -8.27 10.30 -9.76
N ILE A 38 -7.13 9.86 -9.21
CA ILE A 38 -5.80 10.06 -9.81
C ILE A 38 -5.13 8.76 -10.26
N GLN A 39 -5.83 7.65 -10.19
CA GLN A 39 -5.30 6.37 -10.67
C GLN A 39 -5.20 6.33 -12.18
N LEU A 40 -4.10 5.78 -12.66
CA LEU A 40 -3.81 5.63 -14.08
C LEU A 40 -3.97 4.16 -14.49
N ALA A 41 -5.00 3.89 -15.27
CA ALA A 41 -5.23 2.59 -15.88
C ALA A 41 -4.21 2.31 -16.98
N THR A 42 -4.01 1.03 -17.29
CA THR A 42 -3.27 0.61 -18.47
C THR A 42 -4.15 -0.19 -19.40
N PHE A 43 -3.91 -0.04 -20.69
CA PHE A 43 -4.44 -0.89 -21.73
C PHE A 43 -3.27 -1.55 -22.44
N GLN A 44 -3.29 -2.88 -22.52
CA GLN A 44 -2.26 -3.65 -23.18
C GLN A 44 -2.89 -4.48 -24.30
N ARG A 45 -2.18 -4.55 -25.43
CA ARG A 45 -2.47 -5.44 -26.52
C ARG A 45 -1.34 -6.44 -26.64
N VAL A 46 -1.63 -7.69 -26.40
CA VAL A 46 -0.64 -8.76 -26.35
C VAL A 46 -1.00 -9.82 -27.38
N LYS A 47 -0.06 -10.20 -28.22
CA LYS A 47 -0.24 -11.33 -29.13
C LYS A 47 -0.46 -12.61 -28.29
N VAL A 48 -1.40 -13.44 -28.68
CA VAL A 48 -1.58 -14.74 -28.04
C VAL A 48 -0.27 -15.52 -28.17
N PRO A 49 0.36 -15.91 -27.05
CA PRO A 49 1.62 -16.63 -27.10
C PRO A 49 1.41 -18.04 -27.66
N ASP A 50 2.41 -18.54 -28.34
CA ASP A 50 2.50 -19.96 -28.66
C ASP A 50 2.80 -20.79 -27.40
N SER A 51 2.73 -22.12 -27.52
CA SER A 51 2.93 -23.01 -26.37
C SER A 51 4.29 -22.83 -25.69
N SER A 52 5.36 -22.61 -26.46
CA SER A 52 6.71 -22.46 -25.89
C SER A 52 6.86 -21.15 -25.13
N THR A 53 6.34 -20.07 -25.66
CA THR A 53 6.30 -18.76 -25.00
C THR A 53 5.42 -18.79 -23.75
N LEU A 54 4.28 -19.50 -23.81
CA LEU A 54 3.40 -19.67 -22.65
C LEU A 54 4.08 -20.45 -21.53
N ASP A 55 4.83 -21.50 -21.86
CA ASP A 55 5.61 -22.26 -20.88
C ASP A 55 6.69 -21.40 -20.21
N GLU A 56 7.36 -20.53 -20.99
CA GLU A 56 8.34 -19.61 -20.45
C GLU A 56 7.69 -18.60 -19.49
N TYR A 57 6.55 -18.02 -19.88
CA TYR A 57 5.81 -17.10 -19.01
C TYR A 57 5.31 -17.78 -17.74
N THR A 58 4.83 -19.01 -17.86
CA THR A 58 4.40 -19.81 -16.71
C THR A 58 5.54 -20.02 -15.72
N LYS A 59 6.73 -20.41 -16.21
CA LYS A 59 7.93 -20.55 -15.35
C LYS A 59 8.30 -19.24 -14.65
N LYS A 60 8.24 -18.10 -15.35
CA LYS A 60 8.49 -16.78 -14.76
C LYS A 60 7.47 -16.44 -13.67
N VAL A 61 6.19 -16.66 -13.92
CA VAL A 61 5.12 -16.39 -12.94
C VAL A 61 5.34 -17.26 -11.71
N LEU A 62 5.58 -18.55 -11.86
CA LEU A 62 5.82 -19.45 -10.74
C LEU A 62 7.05 -19.03 -9.93
N ALA A 63 8.15 -18.65 -10.60
CA ALA A 63 9.36 -18.20 -9.94
C ALA A 63 9.17 -16.90 -9.13
N TYR A 64 8.27 -16.02 -9.56
CA TYR A 64 7.98 -14.77 -8.82
C TYR A 64 6.89 -14.93 -7.75
N THR A 65 6.00 -15.91 -7.91
CA THR A 65 4.85 -16.07 -7.00
C THR A 65 5.16 -17.02 -5.86
N PHE A 66 5.94 -18.08 -6.12
CA PHE A 66 6.27 -19.13 -5.16
C PHE A 66 7.78 -19.21 -5.01
N VAL A 67 8.35 -18.22 -4.33
CA VAL A 67 9.74 -18.32 -3.89
C VAL A 67 9.77 -19.25 -2.68
N GLU A 68 9.99 -20.52 -2.91
CA GLU A 68 10.43 -21.43 -1.86
C GLU A 68 11.88 -21.11 -1.51
N GLU A 69 12.10 -20.02 -0.77
CA GLU A 69 13.35 -19.90 -0.05
C GLU A 69 13.41 -21.08 0.92
N ALA A 70 14.45 -21.88 0.82
CA ALA A 70 14.71 -22.90 1.80
C ALA A 70 14.70 -22.22 3.17
N ILE A 71 13.64 -22.43 3.94
CA ILE A 71 13.52 -21.90 5.30
C ILE A 71 14.76 -22.39 6.02
N SER A 72 15.70 -21.48 6.27
CA SER A 72 16.94 -21.87 6.91
C SER A 72 16.58 -22.54 8.23
N LYS A 73 17.15 -23.69 8.51
CA LYS A 73 17.07 -24.34 9.83
C LYS A 73 17.87 -23.50 10.84
N SER A 74 17.53 -22.23 10.94
CA SER A 74 18.09 -21.35 11.95
C SER A 74 17.48 -21.70 13.30
N ASP A 75 18.16 -21.39 14.38
CA ASP A 75 17.66 -21.48 15.75
C ASP A 75 16.50 -20.49 16.01
N ASN A 76 15.72 -20.22 14.98
CA ASN A 76 14.55 -19.37 15.08
C ASN A 76 13.54 -20.02 16.05
N PRO A 77 13.18 -19.35 17.14
CA PRO A 77 12.23 -19.90 18.10
C PRO A 77 10.82 -20.05 17.52
N MET A 78 10.51 -19.36 16.42
CA MET A 78 9.21 -19.46 15.77
C MET A 78 9.07 -20.76 14.98
N PRO A 79 7.89 -21.40 14.99
CA PRO A 79 7.61 -22.49 14.08
C PRO A 79 7.58 -22.00 12.63
N ASN A 80 8.10 -22.79 11.70
CA ASN A 80 8.09 -22.46 10.26
C ASN A 80 6.69 -22.64 9.65
N PHE A 81 5.90 -23.53 10.23
CA PHE A 81 4.52 -23.78 9.79
C PHE A 81 3.66 -24.22 10.99
N PRO A 82 2.34 -24.09 10.89
CA PRO A 82 1.42 -24.50 11.96
C PRO A 82 1.59 -25.98 12.33
N GLY A 83 1.75 -26.25 13.62
CA GLY A 83 1.88 -27.61 14.15
C GLY A 83 3.30 -28.19 14.17
N GLU A 84 4.31 -27.47 13.66
CA GLU A 84 5.72 -27.93 13.73
C GLU A 84 6.21 -28.02 15.18
N LYS A 85 5.99 -26.97 15.96
CA LYS A 85 6.35 -26.86 17.38
C LYS A 85 5.52 -25.80 18.06
N GLU A 86 5.52 -25.78 19.38
CA GLU A 86 4.90 -24.69 20.12
C GLU A 86 5.67 -23.37 19.93
N SER A 87 4.92 -22.29 19.69
CA SER A 87 5.50 -20.95 19.65
C SER A 87 5.81 -20.47 21.08
N PRO A 88 6.98 -19.89 21.33
CA PRO A 88 7.27 -19.21 22.59
C PRO A 88 6.48 -17.90 22.73
N ILE A 89 5.96 -17.36 21.65
CA ILE A 89 5.17 -16.12 21.64
C ILE A 89 3.73 -16.47 22.04
N LYS A 90 3.30 -15.94 23.18
CA LYS A 90 1.95 -16.17 23.72
C LYS A 90 0.99 -15.04 23.41
N HIS A 91 1.50 -13.84 23.15
CA HIS A 91 0.69 -12.65 22.86
C HIS A 91 1.29 -11.88 21.69
N ILE A 92 0.43 -11.39 20.82
CA ILE A 92 0.77 -10.50 19.71
C ILE A 92 0.02 -9.20 19.91
N VAL A 93 0.75 -8.09 19.90
CA VAL A 93 0.17 -6.75 19.89
C VAL A 93 0.32 -6.18 18.49
N TYR A 94 -0.79 -6.04 17.79
CA TYR A 94 -0.83 -5.44 16.46
C TYR A 94 -1.25 -3.98 16.57
N ILE A 95 -0.40 -3.07 16.12
CA ILE A 95 -0.62 -1.64 16.20
C ILE A 95 -0.74 -1.08 14.79
N THR A 96 -1.94 -0.68 14.41
CA THR A 96 -2.18 0.07 13.18
C THR A 96 -2.02 1.55 13.46
N LYS A 97 -1.08 2.16 12.79
CA LYS A 97 -0.85 3.59 12.90
C LYS A 97 -1.06 4.28 11.56
N GLU A 98 -2.00 5.18 11.51
CA GLU A 98 -2.34 5.96 10.32
C GLU A 98 -2.41 7.45 10.66
N ASN A 99 -2.63 8.33 9.76
CA ASN A 99 -2.79 8.14 8.31
C ASN A 99 -1.70 8.94 7.62
N ARG A 100 -0.57 8.32 7.30
CA ARG A 100 0.54 8.94 6.56
C ARG A 100 1.19 7.91 5.66
N THR A 101 1.70 8.37 4.51
CA THR A 101 2.43 7.52 3.59
C THR A 101 3.80 7.14 4.15
N TYR A 102 4.38 6.09 3.59
CA TYR A 102 5.72 5.63 3.93
C TYR A 102 6.75 6.77 3.83
N ASP A 103 6.81 7.45 2.69
CA ASP A 103 7.82 8.50 2.45
C ASP A 103 7.64 9.71 3.34
N GLU A 104 6.41 10.05 3.74
CA GLU A 104 6.18 11.16 4.65
C GLU A 104 6.86 10.97 6.00
N ILE A 105 7.06 9.71 6.44
CA ILE A 105 7.66 9.37 7.73
C ILE A 105 9.08 8.83 7.55
N PHE A 106 9.26 7.88 6.64
CA PHE A 106 10.48 7.10 6.48
C PHE A 106 11.32 7.46 5.24
N GLY A 107 10.87 8.40 4.42
CA GLY A 107 11.57 8.80 3.19
C GLY A 107 13.03 9.23 3.39
N GLN A 108 13.41 9.62 4.61
CA GLN A 108 14.78 9.97 4.97
C GLN A 108 15.54 8.84 5.68
N LEU A 109 14.97 7.64 5.79
CA LEU A 109 15.62 6.55 6.52
C LEU A 109 16.81 6.02 5.70
N PRO A 110 18.06 6.10 6.23
CA PRO A 110 19.23 5.64 5.50
C PRO A 110 19.18 4.13 5.21
N GLY A 111 19.50 3.75 3.99
CA GLY A 111 19.56 2.35 3.56
C GLY A 111 18.21 1.73 3.23
N ALA A 112 17.13 2.49 3.30
CA ALA A 112 15.79 2.08 2.91
C ALA A 112 15.38 2.70 1.57
N LEU A 113 14.42 2.08 0.88
CA LEU A 113 13.85 2.58 -0.36
C LEU A 113 12.84 3.70 -0.05
N GLY A 114 13.27 4.95 -0.09
CA GLY A 114 12.41 6.07 0.21
C GLY A 114 12.78 7.34 -0.55
N ASP A 115 11.80 8.22 -0.71
CA ASP A 115 11.98 9.56 -1.29
C ASP A 115 11.98 10.61 -0.17
N SER A 116 13.18 11.11 0.14
CA SER A 116 13.36 12.13 1.18
C SER A 116 12.68 13.47 0.86
N THR A 117 12.37 13.74 -0.42
CA THR A 117 11.67 14.97 -0.82
C THR A 117 10.22 14.99 -0.39
N LEU A 118 9.64 13.83 -0.11
CA LEU A 118 8.27 13.66 0.38
C LEU A 118 8.19 13.65 1.90
N SER A 119 9.31 13.63 2.61
CA SER A 119 9.35 13.49 4.07
C SER A 119 8.83 14.75 4.76
N ARG A 120 7.63 14.67 5.32
CA ARG A 120 6.97 15.77 6.06
C ARG A 120 7.08 15.61 7.57
N PHE A 121 7.33 14.39 8.04
CA PHE A 121 7.38 14.04 9.45
C PHE A 121 8.70 13.37 9.83
N GLY A 122 9.76 13.71 9.11
CA GLY A 122 11.11 13.17 9.30
C GLY A 122 11.98 14.02 10.23
N VAL A 123 13.25 14.16 9.86
CA VAL A 123 14.28 14.90 10.57
C VAL A 123 14.57 16.21 9.82
N GLY A 124 14.79 17.29 10.56
CA GLY A 124 15.10 18.59 9.96
C GLY A 124 13.90 19.29 9.32
N ILE A 125 12.70 18.99 9.78
CA ILE A 125 11.47 19.49 9.21
C ILE A 125 11.06 20.81 9.86
N ASP A 126 10.68 21.78 9.03
CA ASP A 126 10.08 23.03 9.50
C ASP A 126 8.56 22.83 9.69
N VAL A 127 8.13 22.83 10.93
CA VAL A 127 6.72 22.70 11.29
C VAL A 127 6.13 24.08 11.55
N ARG A 128 4.99 24.36 10.91
CA ARG A 128 4.23 25.61 11.15
C ARG A 128 2.79 25.29 11.47
N THR A 129 2.24 25.98 12.46
CA THR A 129 0.80 25.91 12.70
C THR A 129 0.05 26.64 11.60
N ARG A 130 -1.09 26.08 11.16
CA ARG A 130 -2.00 26.73 10.19
C ARG A 130 -3.02 27.67 10.86
N ASN A 131 -2.77 28.13 12.07
CA ASN A 131 -3.68 29.07 12.69
C ASN A 131 -3.72 30.37 11.89
N LYS A 132 -4.90 30.71 11.41
CA LYS A 132 -5.15 31.98 10.68
C LYS A 132 -5.06 33.22 11.57
N GLY A 133 -4.64 33.07 12.83
CA GLY A 133 -4.46 34.14 13.81
C GLY A 133 -3.01 34.59 13.94
N LYS A 134 -2.81 35.64 14.73
CA LYS A 134 -1.51 36.30 14.96
C LYS A 134 -0.44 35.41 15.60
N ASP A 135 -0.82 34.29 16.19
CA ASP A 135 0.07 33.39 16.95
C ASP A 135 0.44 32.14 16.14
N SER A 136 1.14 32.33 15.01
CA SER A 136 1.71 31.21 14.29
C SER A 136 3.01 30.77 14.96
N ILE A 137 3.01 29.60 15.57
CA ILE A 137 4.23 28.97 16.09
C ILE A 137 4.91 28.25 14.92
N ALA A 138 6.17 28.57 14.69
CA ALA A 138 7.03 27.86 13.76
C ALA A 138 8.17 27.19 14.53
N VAL A 139 8.29 25.89 14.40
CA VAL A 139 9.44 25.12 14.90
C VAL A 139 10.29 24.75 13.71
N ARG A 140 11.54 25.18 13.73
CA ARG A 140 12.49 24.87 12.66
C ARG A 140 13.34 23.67 13.01
N ASN A 141 13.75 22.92 11.99
CA ASN A 141 14.67 21.80 12.12
C ASN A 141 14.21 20.76 13.16
N ALA A 142 12.92 20.47 13.18
CA ALA A 142 12.33 19.52 14.12
C ALA A 142 12.59 18.08 13.73
N ASN A 143 12.84 17.22 14.71
CA ASN A 143 12.80 15.79 14.54
C ASN A 143 11.41 15.28 14.95
N VAL A 144 10.54 15.08 13.97
CA VAL A 144 9.10 14.86 14.20
C VAL A 144 8.78 13.42 14.58
N SER A 145 9.47 12.44 13.96
CA SER A 145 9.20 11.01 14.17
C SER A 145 10.41 10.21 14.69
N PRO A 146 11.07 10.66 15.78
CA PRO A 146 12.33 10.05 16.22
C PRO A 146 12.17 8.59 16.66
N ASN A 147 11.05 8.24 17.28
CA ASN A 147 10.80 6.89 17.77
C ASN A 147 10.53 5.92 16.63
N HIS A 148 9.84 6.35 15.57
CA HIS A 148 9.62 5.54 14.37
C HIS A 148 10.95 5.20 13.70
N HIS A 149 11.81 6.19 13.51
CA HIS A 149 13.14 5.99 12.93
C HIS A 149 14.03 5.10 13.79
N LYS A 150 13.97 5.26 15.12
CA LYS A 150 14.70 4.36 16.05
C LYS A 150 14.21 2.93 15.95
N ALA A 151 12.90 2.72 15.90
CA ALA A 151 12.30 1.40 15.79
C ALA A 151 12.69 0.73 14.45
N ALA A 152 12.56 1.46 13.34
CA ALA A 152 12.92 0.97 12.01
C ALA A 152 14.41 0.57 11.89
N LYS A 153 15.31 1.31 12.58
CA LYS A 153 16.74 1.00 12.60
C LYS A 153 17.10 -0.19 13.51
N LYS A 154 16.27 -0.47 14.49
CA LYS A 154 16.59 -1.47 15.52
C LYS A 154 15.93 -2.83 15.28
N TYR A 155 14.76 -2.84 14.68
CA TYR A 155 13.94 -4.03 14.50
C TYR A 155 13.76 -4.35 13.02
N ALA A 156 13.14 -5.51 12.73
CA ALA A 156 12.76 -5.85 11.37
C ALA A 156 11.86 -4.76 10.77
N PHE A 157 12.19 -4.34 9.56
CA PHE A 157 11.53 -3.26 8.86
C PHE A 157 11.34 -3.64 7.40
N SER A 158 10.17 -3.34 6.84
CA SER A 158 9.88 -3.52 5.43
C SER A 158 9.61 -2.15 4.78
N ASP A 159 10.32 -1.86 3.71
CA ASP A 159 10.19 -0.66 2.88
C ASP A 159 9.56 -0.95 1.51
N ASN A 160 9.11 -2.18 1.33
CA ASN A 160 8.50 -2.66 0.08
C ASN A 160 7.19 -3.41 0.37
N PHE A 161 6.34 -2.80 1.18
CA PHE A 161 5.05 -3.34 1.55
C PHE A 161 3.96 -2.83 0.60
N TYR A 162 3.25 -3.76 -0.01
CA TYR A 162 2.13 -3.48 -0.90
C TYR A 162 0.81 -3.83 -0.21
N CYS A 163 -0.21 -3.04 -0.47
CA CYS A 163 -1.56 -3.30 0.02
C CYS A 163 -2.56 -3.28 -1.14
N ASP A 164 -3.54 -4.15 -1.07
CA ASP A 164 -4.58 -4.31 -2.09
C ASP A 164 -5.74 -3.32 -1.91
N SER A 165 -5.43 -2.12 -1.42
CA SER A 165 -6.44 -1.12 -1.10
C SER A 165 -6.01 0.27 -1.47
N ASP A 166 -6.91 1.04 -2.05
CA ASP A 166 -6.68 2.44 -2.37
C ASP A 166 -7.13 3.38 -1.27
N ALA A 167 -8.18 3.00 -0.55
CA ALA A 167 -8.73 3.79 0.55
C ALA A 167 -8.52 3.09 1.90
N SER A 168 -8.31 3.90 2.95
CA SER A 168 -8.04 3.39 4.32
C SER A 168 -9.07 2.39 4.80
N ILE A 169 -10.34 2.60 4.47
CA ILE A 169 -11.42 1.70 4.91
C ILE A 169 -11.22 0.26 4.42
N HIS A 170 -10.78 0.09 3.17
CA HIS A 170 -10.49 -1.23 2.62
C HIS A 170 -9.26 -1.84 3.28
N GLY A 171 -8.22 -1.01 3.53
CA GLY A 171 -7.04 -1.44 4.28
C GLY A 171 -7.38 -1.95 5.68
N HIS A 172 -8.29 -1.29 6.38
CA HIS A 172 -8.79 -1.77 7.68
C HIS A 172 -9.52 -3.11 7.55
N HIS A 173 -10.33 -3.30 6.51
CA HIS A 173 -11.00 -4.58 6.28
C HIS A 173 -9.99 -5.71 5.99
N TRP A 174 -8.98 -5.45 5.18
CA TRP A 174 -7.89 -6.40 4.92
C TRP A 174 -7.17 -6.80 6.22
N MET A 175 -6.83 -5.83 7.05
CA MET A 175 -6.11 -6.10 8.30
C MET A 175 -6.95 -6.86 9.32
N MET A 176 -8.24 -6.58 9.41
CA MET A 176 -9.11 -7.16 10.44
C MET A 176 -9.83 -8.41 10.00
N GLY A 177 -10.18 -8.51 8.73
CA GLY A 177 -11.00 -9.59 8.16
C GLY A 177 -10.22 -10.55 7.26
N VAL A 178 -8.95 -10.32 7.06
CA VAL A 178 -8.05 -11.07 6.16
C VAL A 178 -8.42 -10.89 4.68
N ILE A 179 -9.69 -10.93 4.34
CA ILE A 179 -10.20 -10.74 2.98
C ILE A 179 -11.41 -9.79 3.06
N PRO A 180 -11.38 -8.62 2.41
CA PRO A 180 -12.57 -7.78 2.27
C PRO A 180 -13.57 -8.51 1.40
N ASN A 181 -14.86 -8.26 1.63
CA ASN A 181 -15.86 -8.86 0.77
C ASN A 181 -15.96 -8.13 -0.57
N GLU A 182 -16.36 -8.85 -1.60
CA GLU A 182 -16.48 -8.35 -2.96
C GLU A 182 -17.36 -7.10 -3.06
N TRP A 183 -18.41 -7.02 -2.26
CA TRP A 183 -19.31 -5.87 -2.26
C TRP A 183 -18.60 -4.58 -1.82
N VAL A 184 -17.71 -4.66 -0.83
CA VAL A 184 -16.89 -3.52 -0.39
C VAL A 184 -15.93 -3.09 -1.49
N GLU A 185 -15.25 -4.04 -2.12
CA GLU A 185 -14.30 -3.77 -3.18
C GLU A 185 -14.95 -3.15 -4.43
N THR A 186 -16.08 -3.70 -4.86
CA THR A 186 -16.78 -3.26 -6.06
C THR A 186 -17.58 -1.96 -5.86
N ASN A 187 -18.02 -1.68 -4.65
CA ASN A 187 -18.83 -0.49 -4.33
C ASN A 187 -18.06 0.62 -3.62
N SER A 188 -16.78 0.49 -3.50
CA SER A 188 -15.90 1.57 -3.05
C SER A 188 -15.76 2.61 -4.14
N ASN A 189 -16.83 3.31 -4.40
CA ASN A 189 -16.83 4.32 -5.41
C ASN A 189 -16.09 5.56 -4.93
N THR A 190 -15.23 6.02 -5.77
CA THR A 190 -14.35 7.15 -5.60
C THR A 190 -15.01 8.50 -5.85
N SER A 191 -16.18 8.51 -6.46
CA SER A 191 -16.82 9.77 -6.81
C SER A 191 -17.28 10.53 -5.56
N LYS A 192 -17.27 11.85 -5.63
CA LYS A 192 -17.79 12.77 -4.59
C LYS A 192 -19.26 12.51 -4.23
N THR A 193 -19.96 11.78 -5.06
CA THR A 193 -21.33 11.33 -4.88
C THR A 193 -21.43 9.93 -4.28
N ALA A 194 -20.30 9.29 -4.02
CA ALA A 194 -20.28 7.96 -3.47
C ALA A 194 -20.89 7.90 -2.08
N LYS A 195 -22.11 7.55 -2.04
CA LYS A 195 -22.85 7.24 -0.81
C LYS A 195 -22.47 5.86 -0.23
N TYR A 196 -21.33 5.29 -0.70
CA TYR A 196 -21.10 3.84 -0.59
C TYR A 196 -19.82 3.45 0.14
N TYR A 197 -19.44 4.20 1.15
CA TYR A 197 -18.52 3.65 2.14
C TYR A 197 -19.25 2.65 3.03
N SER A 198 -18.73 1.45 3.11
CA SER A 198 -19.28 0.39 3.96
C SER A 198 -19.31 0.75 5.45
N SER A 199 -18.53 1.76 5.84
CA SER A 199 -18.51 2.33 7.19
C SER A 199 -19.52 3.46 7.39
N ALA A 200 -20.28 3.86 6.37
CA ALA A 200 -21.28 4.91 6.55
C ALA A 200 -22.39 4.43 7.48
N PRO A 201 -22.81 5.26 8.46
CA PRO A 201 -23.91 4.91 9.35
C PRO A 201 -25.16 4.49 8.57
N GLY A 202 -25.81 3.42 9.00
CA GLY A 202 -27.02 2.89 8.37
C GLY A 202 -26.80 1.99 7.17
N ARG A 203 -25.54 1.69 6.81
CA ARG A 203 -25.29 0.72 5.75
C ARG A 203 -25.35 -0.70 6.26
N ARG A 204 -26.14 -1.47 5.58
CA ARG A 204 -26.21 -2.91 5.77
C ARG A 204 -25.53 -3.58 4.57
N PHE A 205 -24.76 -4.61 4.82
CA PHE A 205 -24.31 -5.50 3.76
C PHE A 205 -25.50 -6.23 3.17
N PRO A 206 -25.52 -6.48 1.86
CA PRO A 206 -26.50 -7.37 1.29
C PRO A 206 -26.45 -8.72 2.02
N GLY A 207 -27.58 -9.15 2.59
CA GLY A 207 -27.68 -10.42 3.32
C GLY A 207 -27.46 -10.35 4.85
N SER A 208 -27.32 -9.15 5.42
CA SER A 208 -27.33 -8.96 6.89
C SER A 208 -28.70 -8.53 7.42
#